data_9a5fe8954e12dd857a4e97b470e6cf4c
#
_entry.id   9a5fe8954e12dd857a4e97b470e6cf4c
#
_cell.length_a   1.000
_cell.length_b   1.000
_cell.length_c   1.000
_cell.angle_alpha   90.00
_cell.angle_beta   90.00
_cell.angle_gamma   90.00
#
_symmetry.space_group_name_H-M   'P 1'
#
loop_
_entity.id
_entity.type
_entity.pdbx_description
1 polymer ?
#
loop_
_entity_poly.entity_id
_entity_poly.type
_entity_poly.pdbx_seq_one_letter_code
_entity_poly.pdbx_strand_id
1 'polypeptide(L)'
;QADWLLIAPRAFLDAAQPLVLHRQGQGLSTKAVALEDVYAAFSHGETDPQAIKDFLVYAFHNWDTPSIRYVLLLGESNYDTKGYRASGHVRKNLLPTPIIKSPFQWTASDVELASVNGEDSLPDIAIGRLTANDVAEADIVVQKILDFENQGYDLFGNATRVADGDAPRAGNCTA
;
A
#
# COMPACT_ATOMS: atom_id res chain seq x y z
N GLN A 1 14.42 -11.77 1.24
CA GLN A 1 15.12 -10.53 0.89
C GLN A 1 14.43 -9.91 -0.33
N ALA A 2 14.20 -8.64 -0.30
CA ALA A 2 13.64 -7.89 -1.42
C ALA A 2 13.77 -6.39 -1.14
N ASP A 3 13.94 -5.56 -2.17
CA ASP A 3 13.89 -4.11 -2.04
C ASP A 3 12.49 -3.55 -2.29
N TRP A 4 11.59 -4.32 -2.90
CA TRP A 4 10.18 -4.01 -3.07
C TRP A 4 9.30 -5.10 -2.44
N LEU A 5 8.50 -4.71 -1.46
CA LEU A 5 7.65 -5.60 -0.67
C LEU A 5 6.18 -5.26 -0.87
N LEU A 6 5.35 -6.27 -1.17
CA LEU A 6 3.90 -6.17 -1.14
C LEU A 6 3.36 -6.92 0.08
N ILE A 7 2.50 -6.27 0.85
CA ILE A 7 1.75 -6.89 1.96
C ILE A 7 0.26 -6.80 1.62
N ALA A 8 -0.42 -7.94 1.63
CA ALA A 8 -1.84 -8.04 1.31
C ALA A 8 -2.50 -9.20 2.08
N PRO A 9 -3.82 -9.17 2.28
CA PRO A 9 -4.55 -10.38 2.64
C PRO A 9 -4.23 -11.52 1.68
N ARG A 10 -4.11 -12.74 2.17
CA ARG A 10 -3.75 -13.93 1.36
C ARG A 10 -4.62 -14.06 0.12
N ALA A 11 -5.91 -13.75 0.25
CA ALA A 11 -6.87 -13.82 -0.86
C ALA A 11 -6.55 -12.84 -2.02
N PHE A 12 -5.72 -11.80 -1.80
CA PHE A 12 -5.39 -10.78 -2.81
C PHE A 12 -4.05 -11.05 -3.50
N LEU A 13 -3.27 -12.03 -3.04
CA LEU A 13 -1.92 -12.26 -3.57
C LEU A 13 -1.94 -12.65 -5.06
N ASP A 14 -2.91 -13.46 -5.48
CA ASP A 14 -3.05 -13.84 -6.90
C ASP A 14 -3.38 -12.61 -7.77
N ALA A 15 -4.29 -11.76 -7.32
CA ALA A 15 -4.63 -10.49 -7.97
C ALA A 15 -3.43 -9.52 -8.04
N ALA A 16 -2.55 -9.55 -7.05
CA ALA A 16 -1.35 -8.71 -7.00
C ALA A 16 -0.19 -9.23 -7.85
N GLN A 17 -0.20 -10.51 -8.22
CA GLN A 17 0.92 -11.17 -8.91
C GLN A 17 1.36 -10.48 -10.20
N PRO A 18 0.46 -9.98 -11.08
CA PRO A 18 0.88 -9.25 -12.28
C PRO A 18 1.72 -8.01 -11.97
N LEU A 19 1.38 -7.26 -10.90
CA LEU A 19 2.14 -6.09 -10.48
C LEU A 19 3.51 -6.47 -9.92
N VAL A 20 3.58 -7.57 -9.15
CA VAL A 20 4.85 -8.12 -8.62
C VAL A 20 5.79 -8.45 -9.78
N LEU A 21 5.30 -9.15 -10.82
CA LEU A 21 6.07 -9.50 -12.00
C LEU A 21 6.49 -8.26 -12.81
N HIS A 22 5.62 -7.28 -12.92
CA HIS A 22 5.92 -6.02 -13.58
C HIS A 22 7.09 -5.29 -12.89
N ARG A 23 7.09 -5.21 -11.56
CA ARG A 23 8.19 -4.63 -10.77
C ARG A 23 9.50 -5.42 -10.92
N GLN A 24 9.42 -6.75 -11.00
CA GLN A 24 10.61 -7.58 -11.32
C GLN A 24 11.17 -7.26 -12.71
N GLY A 25 10.30 -7.08 -13.70
CA GLY A 25 10.69 -6.65 -15.05
C GLY A 25 11.38 -5.29 -15.09
N GLN A 26 11.11 -4.42 -14.12
CA GLN A 26 11.78 -3.13 -13.92
C GLN A 26 13.12 -3.24 -13.15
N GLY A 27 13.56 -4.45 -12.81
CA GLY A 27 14.83 -4.71 -12.14
C GLY A 27 14.78 -4.66 -10.62
N LEU A 28 13.58 -4.61 -10.01
CA LEU A 28 13.43 -4.66 -8.55
C LEU A 28 13.42 -6.12 -8.06
N SER A 29 14.07 -6.38 -6.93
CA SER A 29 13.91 -7.62 -6.20
C SER A 29 12.60 -7.55 -5.39
N THR A 30 11.62 -8.39 -5.72
CA THR A 30 10.27 -8.28 -5.17
C THR A 30 9.90 -9.44 -4.27
N LYS A 31 9.05 -9.18 -3.28
CA LYS A 31 8.44 -10.19 -2.44
C LYS A 31 7.00 -9.80 -2.12
N ALA A 32 6.07 -10.75 -2.28
CA ALA A 32 4.71 -10.64 -1.77
C ALA A 32 4.56 -11.47 -0.50
N VAL A 33 3.93 -10.92 0.51
CA VAL A 33 3.74 -11.54 1.82
C VAL A 33 2.26 -11.47 2.20
N ALA A 34 1.72 -12.60 2.64
CA ALA A 34 0.39 -12.64 3.19
C ALA A 34 0.35 -11.94 4.56
N LEU A 35 -0.62 -11.07 4.76
CA LEU A 35 -0.83 -10.37 6.02
C LEU A 35 -1.05 -11.33 7.19
N GLU A 36 -1.73 -12.45 6.94
CA GLU A 36 -1.97 -13.50 7.93
C GLU A 36 -0.66 -14.14 8.43
N ASP A 37 0.37 -14.25 7.56
CA ASP A 37 1.68 -14.76 7.96
C ASP A 37 2.43 -13.75 8.83
N VAL A 38 2.27 -12.44 8.54
CA VAL A 38 2.79 -11.37 9.39
C VAL A 38 2.16 -11.45 10.78
N TYR A 39 0.84 -11.56 10.85
CA TYR A 39 0.14 -11.69 12.12
C TYR A 39 0.53 -12.97 12.89
N ALA A 40 0.66 -14.09 12.20
CA ALA A 40 1.08 -15.33 12.84
C ALA A 40 2.48 -15.21 13.49
N ALA A 41 3.40 -14.48 12.84
CA ALA A 41 4.77 -14.32 13.29
C ALA A 41 4.95 -13.24 14.37
N PHE A 42 4.20 -12.12 14.30
CA PHE A 42 4.47 -10.91 15.08
C PHE A 42 3.36 -10.56 16.10
N SER A 43 2.16 -11.15 15.99
CA SER A 43 1.04 -10.90 16.91
C SER A 43 0.25 -12.15 17.30
N HIS A 44 0.86 -13.34 17.18
CA HIS A 44 0.19 -14.61 17.49
C HIS A 44 -1.14 -14.84 16.74
N GLY A 45 -1.26 -14.27 15.52
CA GLY A 45 -2.44 -14.34 14.68
C GLY A 45 -3.50 -13.25 14.96
N GLU A 46 -3.24 -12.34 15.89
CA GLU A 46 -4.14 -11.23 16.17
C GLU A 46 -3.99 -10.10 15.16
N THR A 47 -5.11 -9.50 14.74
CA THR A 47 -5.12 -8.34 13.83
C THR A 47 -4.62 -7.11 14.57
N ASP A 48 -3.39 -6.70 14.29
CA ASP A 48 -2.73 -5.56 14.92
C ASP A 48 -1.86 -4.81 13.89
N PRO A 49 -2.05 -3.50 13.68
CA PRO A 49 -1.15 -2.71 12.84
C PRO A 49 0.29 -2.70 13.37
N GLN A 50 0.51 -2.88 14.68
CA GLN A 50 1.85 -2.97 15.26
C GLN A 50 2.62 -4.17 14.71
N ALA A 51 1.96 -5.30 14.47
CA ALA A 51 2.60 -6.48 13.87
C ALA A 51 3.19 -6.18 12.48
N ILE A 52 2.52 -5.32 11.70
CA ILE A 52 3.01 -4.89 10.39
C ILE A 52 4.27 -4.04 10.59
N LYS A 53 4.26 -3.10 11.53
CA LYS A 53 5.43 -2.28 11.86
C LYS A 53 6.61 -3.15 12.30
N ASP A 54 6.39 -4.06 13.23
CA ASP A 54 7.42 -4.96 13.76
C ASP A 54 8.03 -5.84 12.66
N PHE A 55 7.20 -6.32 11.74
CA PHE A 55 7.69 -7.03 10.55
C PHE A 55 8.55 -6.15 9.64
N LEU A 56 8.15 -4.89 9.40
CA LEU A 56 8.93 -3.96 8.58
C LEU A 56 10.25 -3.59 9.25
N VAL A 57 10.26 -3.35 10.57
CA VAL A 57 11.47 -3.16 11.38
C VAL A 57 12.39 -4.38 11.26
N TYR A 58 11.83 -5.58 11.44
CA TYR A 58 12.59 -6.81 11.28
C TYR A 58 13.19 -6.94 9.87
N ALA A 59 12.40 -6.69 8.83
CA ALA A 59 12.85 -6.78 7.45
C ALA A 59 13.96 -5.76 7.13
N PHE A 60 13.83 -4.53 7.63
CA PHE A 60 14.80 -3.47 7.43
C PHE A 60 16.16 -3.80 8.06
N HIS A 61 16.17 -4.32 9.29
CA HIS A 61 17.40 -4.55 10.04
C HIS A 61 18.03 -5.93 9.82
N ASN A 62 17.27 -6.93 9.37
CA ASN A 62 17.74 -8.32 9.30
C ASN A 62 17.82 -8.90 7.89
N TRP A 63 17.24 -8.23 6.89
CA TRP A 63 17.41 -8.69 5.52
C TRP A 63 18.73 -8.18 4.97
N ASP A 64 19.50 -9.08 4.36
CA ASP A 64 20.71 -8.72 3.63
C ASP A 64 20.39 -7.88 2.39
N THR A 65 21.42 -7.39 1.70
CA THR A 65 21.28 -6.66 0.46
C THR A 65 20.63 -7.53 -0.64
N PRO A 66 19.57 -7.04 -1.32
CA PRO A 66 18.95 -5.73 -1.16
C PRO A 66 18.07 -5.65 0.09
N SER A 67 18.22 -4.56 0.86
CA SER A 67 17.34 -4.23 1.97
C SER A 67 16.03 -3.62 1.45
N ILE A 68 14.98 -3.69 2.26
CA ILE A 68 13.66 -3.12 1.93
C ILE A 68 13.75 -1.61 1.72
N ARG A 69 13.22 -1.13 0.58
CA ARG A 69 13.16 0.29 0.20
C ARG A 69 11.76 0.77 -0.10
N TYR A 70 10.92 -0.12 -0.63
CA TYR A 70 9.57 0.18 -1.07
C TYR A 70 8.59 -0.82 -0.48
N VAL A 71 7.51 -0.33 0.09
CA VAL A 71 6.41 -1.15 0.61
C VAL A 71 5.10 -0.74 -0.04
N LEU A 72 4.39 -1.70 -0.57
CA LEU A 72 3.04 -1.54 -1.07
C LEU A 72 2.07 -2.34 -0.20
N LEU A 73 1.12 -1.65 0.40
CA LEU A 73 0.00 -2.22 1.14
C LEU A 73 -1.19 -2.36 0.19
N LEU A 74 -1.73 -3.57 0.03
CA LEU A 74 -2.92 -3.79 -0.79
C LEU A 74 -4.06 -4.28 0.09
N GLY A 75 -5.03 -3.41 0.34
CA GLY A 75 -6.21 -3.69 1.16
C GLY A 75 -6.78 -2.45 1.83
N GLU A 76 -8.08 -2.45 2.04
CA GLU A 76 -8.80 -1.37 2.71
C GLU A 76 -8.46 -1.32 4.20
N SER A 77 -8.43 -0.10 4.74
CA SER A 77 -8.30 0.18 6.17
C SER A 77 -9.53 0.91 6.68
N ASN A 78 -9.93 0.61 7.92
CA ASN A 78 -11.04 1.25 8.59
C ASN A 78 -10.65 1.58 10.03
N TYR A 79 -11.09 2.75 10.52
CA TYR A 79 -10.88 3.16 11.93
C TYR A 79 -11.67 2.30 12.94
N ASP A 80 -12.74 1.66 12.52
CA ASP A 80 -13.54 0.73 13.32
C ASP A 80 -13.00 -0.70 13.21
N THR A 81 -11.80 -0.91 13.77
CA THR A 81 -11.07 -2.17 13.68
C THR A 81 -11.84 -3.37 14.21
N LYS A 82 -12.80 -3.15 15.10
CA LYS A 82 -13.60 -4.21 15.74
C LYS A 82 -15.04 -4.29 15.21
N GLY A 83 -15.43 -3.42 14.27
CA GLY A 83 -16.75 -3.43 13.66
C GLY A 83 -17.89 -3.01 14.62
N TYR A 84 -17.61 -2.28 15.68
CA TYR A 84 -18.63 -1.90 16.68
C TYR A 84 -19.64 -0.87 16.17
N ARG A 85 -19.29 -0.12 15.14
CA ARG A 85 -20.15 0.92 14.53
C ARG A 85 -20.82 0.47 13.24
N ALA A 86 -20.76 -0.81 12.93
CA ALA A 86 -21.26 -1.37 11.68
C ALA A 86 -22.78 -1.18 11.53
N SER A 87 -23.19 -0.12 10.89
CA SER A 87 -24.53 0.02 10.29
C SER A 87 -24.40 -0.17 8.77
N GLY A 88 -24.63 -1.37 8.30
CA GLY A 88 -25.03 -1.73 6.92
C GLY A 88 -24.03 -1.58 5.77
N HIS A 89 -23.04 -0.68 5.80
CA HIS A 89 -22.12 -0.41 4.68
C HIS A 89 -20.68 -0.13 5.16
N VAL A 90 -20.22 -0.81 6.20
CA VAL A 90 -18.87 -0.62 6.69
C VAL A 90 -17.87 -1.33 5.81
N ARG A 91 -16.93 -0.58 5.23
CA ARG A 91 -15.77 -1.14 4.56
C ARG A 91 -15.00 -2.02 5.53
N LYS A 92 -14.54 -3.17 5.07
CA LYS A 92 -13.79 -4.11 5.89
C LYS A 92 -12.46 -3.49 6.31
N ASN A 93 -12.00 -3.78 7.52
CA ASN A 93 -10.64 -3.46 7.95
C ASN A 93 -9.73 -4.63 7.59
N LEU A 94 -9.39 -4.75 6.31
CA LEU A 94 -8.63 -5.88 5.78
C LEU A 94 -7.13 -5.76 6.08
N LEU A 95 -6.61 -4.54 6.02
CA LEU A 95 -5.22 -4.22 6.30
C LEU A 95 -5.17 -2.96 7.16
N PRO A 96 -5.19 -3.11 8.50
CA PRO A 96 -5.32 -1.98 9.43
C PRO A 96 -4.11 -1.04 9.36
N THR A 97 -4.38 0.24 9.62
CA THR A 97 -3.37 1.28 9.74
C THR A 97 -3.30 1.79 11.18
N PRO A 98 -2.13 2.21 11.67
CA PRO A 98 -2.00 2.88 12.96
C PRO A 98 -2.85 4.15 13.04
N ILE A 99 -3.48 4.37 14.19
CA ILE A 99 -4.19 5.60 14.49
C ILE A 99 -3.32 6.42 15.42
N ILE A 100 -2.84 7.55 14.96
CA ILE A 100 -1.97 8.45 15.70
C ILE A 100 -2.71 9.72 16.12
N LYS A 101 -2.24 10.35 17.20
CA LYS A 101 -2.75 11.64 17.65
C LYS A 101 -1.99 12.76 16.95
N SER A 102 -2.64 13.46 16.04
CA SER A 102 -2.15 14.71 15.49
C SER A 102 -2.50 15.89 16.43
N PRO A 103 -1.92 17.09 16.24
CA PRO A 103 -2.30 18.26 17.03
C PRO A 103 -3.79 18.64 16.97
N PHE A 104 -4.48 18.20 15.91
CA PHE A 104 -5.87 18.58 15.68
C PHE A 104 -6.86 17.43 15.95
N GLN A 105 -6.47 16.19 15.67
CA GLN A 105 -7.38 15.02 15.76
C GLN A 105 -6.62 13.70 15.72
N TRP A 106 -7.32 12.60 16.02
CA TRP A 106 -6.83 11.26 15.70
C TRP A 106 -6.90 11.02 14.19
N THR A 107 -5.80 10.53 13.61
CA THR A 107 -5.71 10.30 12.17
C THR A 107 -5.03 8.97 11.86
N ALA A 108 -5.43 8.33 10.78
CA ALA A 108 -4.76 7.17 10.25
C ALA A 108 -3.41 7.58 9.60
N SER A 109 -2.38 6.79 9.81
CA SER A 109 -1.04 7.09 9.27
C SER A 109 -0.30 5.83 8.87
N ASP A 110 -0.24 5.55 7.57
CA ASP A 110 0.63 4.50 7.05
C ASP A 110 2.12 4.89 7.15
N VAL A 111 2.42 6.19 7.20
CA VAL A 111 3.79 6.70 7.39
C VAL A 111 4.39 6.20 8.70
N GLU A 112 3.58 6.03 9.75
CA GLU A 112 4.02 5.45 11.02
C GLU A 112 4.59 4.03 10.87
N LEU A 113 4.11 3.25 9.91
CA LEU A 113 4.64 1.93 9.59
C LEU A 113 6.02 1.99 8.93
N ALA A 114 6.32 3.11 8.26
CA ALA A 114 7.54 3.31 7.48
C ALA A 114 8.70 3.89 8.29
N SER A 115 8.46 4.36 9.52
CA SER A 115 9.50 4.80 10.46
C SER A 115 10.05 3.58 11.18
N VAL A 116 11.07 2.95 10.60
CA VAL A 116 11.61 1.64 11.02
C VAL A 116 13.00 1.74 11.64
N ASN A 117 13.64 2.91 11.60
CA ASN A 117 14.97 3.14 12.15
C ASN A 117 15.01 4.47 12.93
N GLY A 118 15.54 4.42 14.15
CA GLY A 118 15.59 5.60 15.02
C GLY A 118 14.29 5.87 15.80
N GLU A 119 14.22 7.03 16.43
CA GLU A 119 13.10 7.49 17.27
C GLU A 119 12.40 8.73 16.67
N ASP A 120 12.74 9.10 15.44
CA ASP A 120 12.09 10.20 14.77
C ASP A 120 10.81 9.73 14.05
N SER A 121 10.01 10.68 13.56
CA SER A 121 8.77 10.39 12.83
C SER A 121 8.96 10.45 11.31
N LEU A 122 10.21 10.39 10.83
CA LEU A 122 10.52 10.40 9.42
C LEU A 122 10.45 8.98 8.85
N PRO A 123 9.87 8.79 7.67
CA PRO A 123 9.85 7.47 7.03
C PRO A 123 11.24 7.12 6.47
N ASP A 124 11.74 5.93 6.81
CA ASP A 124 12.99 5.37 6.29
C ASP A 124 12.80 4.60 4.99
N ILE A 125 11.58 4.15 4.74
CA ILE A 125 11.18 3.39 3.55
C ILE A 125 9.99 4.09 2.87
N ALA A 126 9.92 3.99 1.54
CA ALA A 126 8.78 4.50 0.81
C ALA A 126 7.58 3.54 0.98
N ILE A 127 6.46 4.07 1.45
CA ILE A 127 5.25 3.29 1.66
C ILE A 127 4.07 3.87 0.87
N GLY A 128 3.25 3.00 0.29
CA GLY A 128 2.02 3.37 -0.40
C GLY A 128 0.92 2.35 -0.15
N ARG A 129 -0.33 2.76 -0.32
CA ARG A 129 -1.49 1.89 -0.17
C ARG A 129 -2.36 1.90 -1.42
N LEU A 130 -2.79 0.70 -1.83
CA LEU A 130 -3.88 0.47 -2.77
C LEU A 130 -5.08 -0.04 -1.97
N THR A 131 -6.16 0.71 -1.99
CA THR A 131 -7.39 0.33 -1.27
C THR A 131 -8.21 -0.62 -2.11
N ALA A 132 -8.57 -1.78 -1.55
CA ALA A 132 -9.46 -2.77 -2.15
C ALA A 132 -10.22 -3.49 -1.04
N ASN A 133 -11.52 -3.75 -1.24
CA ASN A 133 -12.39 -4.44 -0.28
C ASN A 133 -12.57 -5.91 -0.61
N ASP A 134 -12.28 -6.31 -1.84
CA ASP A 134 -12.36 -7.68 -2.33
C ASP A 134 -11.36 -7.93 -3.46
N VAL A 135 -11.31 -9.17 -3.94
CA VAL A 135 -10.37 -9.60 -4.99
C VAL A 135 -10.63 -8.86 -6.30
N ALA A 136 -11.90 -8.61 -6.65
CA ALA A 136 -12.24 -7.93 -7.90
C ALA A 136 -11.76 -6.47 -7.90
N GLU A 137 -11.91 -5.76 -6.78
CA GLU A 137 -11.35 -4.41 -6.63
C GLU A 137 -9.82 -4.44 -6.66
N ALA A 138 -9.17 -5.45 -6.05
CA ALA A 138 -7.73 -5.63 -6.10
C ALA A 138 -7.24 -5.83 -7.55
N ASP A 139 -7.90 -6.68 -8.34
CA ASP A 139 -7.60 -6.86 -9.76
C ASP A 139 -7.72 -5.54 -10.54
N ILE A 140 -8.81 -4.80 -10.33
CA ILE A 140 -9.06 -3.53 -11.01
C ILE A 140 -7.95 -2.50 -10.72
N VAL A 141 -7.55 -2.32 -9.46
CA VAL A 141 -6.53 -1.33 -9.12
C VAL A 141 -5.14 -1.74 -9.62
N VAL A 142 -4.83 -3.02 -9.60
CA VAL A 142 -3.58 -3.57 -10.17
C VAL A 142 -3.56 -3.35 -11.68
N GLN A 143 -4.62 -3.74 -12.38
CA GLN A 143 -4.72 -3.59 -13.84
C GLN A 143 -4.62 -2.11 -14.25
N LYS A 144 -5.27 -1.21 -13.52
CA LYS A 144 -5.20 0.24 -13.76
C LYS A 144 -3.76 0.77 -13.71
N ILE A 145 -2.94 0.28 -12.77
CA ILE A 145 -1.52 0.66 -12.68
C ILE A 145 -0.74 0.13 -13.88
N LEU A 146 -0.95 -1.15 -14.22
CA LEU A 146 -0.27 -1.77 -15.36
C LEU A 146 -0.63 -1.09 -16.68
N ASP A 147 -1.90 -0.79 -16.91
CA ASP A 147 -2.37 -0.09 -18.09
C ASP A 147 -1.78 1.33 -18.17
N PHE A 148 -1.73 2.01 -17.03
CA PHE A 148 -1.13 3.33 -16.92
C PHE A 148 0.36 3.29 -17.28
N GLU A 149 1.13 2.40 -16.71
CA GLU A 149 2.58 2.34 -16.93
C GLU A 149 2.95 1.78 -18.32
N ASN A 150 2.13 0.90 -18.91
CA ASN A 150 2.38 0.32 -20.23
C ASN A 150 2.01 1.27 -21.39
N GLN A 151 1.19 2.30 -21.16
CA GLN A 151 0.76 3.23 -22.22
C GLN A 151 1.81 4.27 -22.60
N GLY A 152 2.99 4.25 -22.00
CA GLY A 152 4.05 5.20 -22.31
C GLY A 152 3.61 6.64 -22.08
N TYR A 153 3.45 7.06 -20.84
CA TYR A 153 2.98 8.39 -20.52
C TYR A 153 3.95 9.48 -20.98
N ASP A 154 3.47 10.32 -21.88
CA ASP A 154 3.94 11.68 -21.98
C ASP A 154 3.43 12.45 -20.75
N LEU A 155 4.30 12.56 -19.73
CA LEU A 155 4.01 13.22 -18.44
C LEU A 155 3.49 14.66 -18.61
N PHE A 156 3.68 15.26 -19.77
CA PHE A 156 3.25 16.63 -20.07
C PHE A 156 1.98 16.70 -20.94
N GLY A 157 1.64 15.66 -21.69
CA GLY A 157 0.48 15.66 -22.59
C GLY A 157 -0.83 15.16 -22.00
N ASN A 158 -0.77 14.25 -21.02
CA ASN A 158 -1.95 13.56 -20.47
C ASN A 158 -2.23 13.82 -18.97
N ALA A 159 -1.41 14.61 -18.28
CA ALA A 159 -1.60 14.89 -16.85
C ALA A 159 -2.93 15.61 -16.54
N THR A 160 -3.51 16.29 -17.51
CA THR A 160 -4.81 16.98 -17.42
C THR A 160 -6.02 16.06 -17.48
N ARG A 161 -5.86 14.79 -17.85
CA ARG A 161 -7.01 13.84 -17.99
C ARG A 161 -7.41 13.13 -16.71
N VAL A 162 -6.60 13.19 -15.66
CA VAL A 162 -6.85 12.43 -14.43
C VAL A 162 -7.61 13.26 -13.38
N ALA A 163 -7.63 14.59 -13.49
CA ALA A 163 -8.15 15.45 -12.43
C ALA A 163 -9.65 15.80 -12.57
N ASP A 164 -10.21 15.79 -13.78
CA ASP A 164 -11.61 16.17 -14.01
C ASP A 164 -12.28 15.15 -14.93
N GLY A 165 -13.36 14.53 -14.46
CA GLY A 165 -14.23 13.65 -15.26
C GLY A 165 -14.96 14.36 -16.41
N ASP A 166 -14.47 15.49 -16.86
CA ASP A 166 -15.03 16.28 -17.94
C ASP A 166 -14.21 16.15 -19.25
N ALA A 167 -14.93 16.15 -20.36
CA ALA A 167 -14.43 16.08 -21.72
C ALA A 167 -13.31 17.10 -22.01
N PRO A 168 -12.43 16.83 -23.00
CA PRO A 168 -11.24 17.63 -23.25
C PRO A 168 -11.60 19.06 -23.59
N ARG A 169 -11.31 19.99 -22.70
CA ARG A 169 -11.23 21.40 -23.03
C ARG A 169 -9.90 21.64 -23.74
N ALA A 170 -9.96 21.84 -25.04
CA ALA A 170 -8.86 22.40 -25.79
C ALA A 170 -8.58 23.83 -25.25
N GLY A 171 -7.60 23.95 -24.39
CA GLY A 171 -7.10 25.22 -23.86
C GLY A 171 -5.61 25.29 -24.17
N ASN A 172 -5.28 26.10 -25.20
CA ASN A 172 -3.92 26.51 -25.49
C ASN A 172 -3.32 27.25 -24.27
N CYS A 173 -2.32 26.65 -23.62
CA CYS A 173 -1.34 27.41 -22.85
C CYS A 173 -0.25 27.86 -23.84
N THR A 174 -0.38 29.05 -24.38
CA THR A 174 0.76 29.78 -24.95
C THR A 174 1.45 30.52 -23.83
N ALA A 175 2.78 30.35 -23.78
CA ALA A 175 3.70 30.98 -22.85
C ALA A 175 3.68 32.52 -22.94
#